data_bd4fb9da3ce7999d911ada4a7eee54b4
#
_entry.id   bd4fb9da3ce7999d911ada4a7eee54b4
#
_cell.length_a   1.000
_cell.length_b   1.000
_cell.length_c   1.000
_cell.angle_alpha   90.00
_cell.angle_beta   90.00
_cell.angle_gamma   90.00
#
_symmetry.space_group_name_H-M   'P 1'
#
loop_
_entity.id
_entity.type
_entity.pdbx_description
1 polymer ?
#
loop_
_entity_poly.entity_id
_entity_poly.type
_entity_poly.pdbx_seq_one_letter_code
_entity_poly.pdbx_strand_id
1 'polypeptide(L)'
;MRNLLLIAIAIFAVGCGGKNKPLTITKPPEIEKEELPPIPEEVTKEFVMTLWDQPNDETNLIEEIKNQGKAGIWIAKRKKGPSKNELVINEEAKMALKFANQRYMVRKVTMDNATAYSTITYDFEKEKYHWWEFGEDSGRAFFAQYSGQLLDGNLIEWESVAFPFFEDGKLKFREISKTDNKIEMVSELRKGGEIIGATEDTLTWSEELPAQNK
;
A
#
# COMPACT_ATOMS: atom_id res chain seq x y z
N MET A 1 -3.68 48.85 -16.40
CA MET A 1 -2.33 49.44 -16.20
C MET A 1 -1.54 48.38 -15.45
N ARG A 2 -0.88 47.52 -16.19
CA ARG A 2 0.56 47.50 -16.55
C ARG A 2 1.47 47.52 -15.29
N ASN A 3 2.13 46.41 -15.02
CA ASN A 3 3.59 46.37 -15.07
C ASN A 3 4.07 44.89 -15.04
N LEU A 4 4.57 44.42 -16.16
CA LEU A 4 5.48 43.29 -16.30
C LEU A 4 6.83 43.69 -15.69
N LEU A 5 7.44 42.84 -14.89
CA LEU A 5 8.85 42.92 -14.57
C LEU A 5 9.58 41.70 -15.14
N LEU A 6 10.24 41.89 -16.26
CA LEU A 6 11.20 40.99 -16.88
C LEU A 6 12.53 41.13 -16.10
N ILE A 7 13.01 40.05 -15.50
CA ILE A 7 14.41 39.98 -15.00
C ILE A 7 15.18 39.09 -15.97
N ALA A 8 16.03 39.71 -16.76
CA ALA A 8 17.02 39.05 -17.61
C ALA A 8 18.27 38.77 -16.74
N ILE A 9 18.65 37.53 -16.60
CA ILE A 9 19.92 37.11 -15.99
C ILE A 9 20.92 36.87 -17.10
N ALA A 10 21.94 37.71 -17.19
CA ALA A 10 23.08 37.58 -18.08
C ALA A 10 24.04 36.49 -17.54
N ILE A 11 24.31 35.47 -18.38
CA ILE A 11 25.31 34.44 -18.12
C ILE A 11 26.66 34.94 -18.64
N PHE A 12 27.61 35.20 -17.75
CA PHE A 12 29.02 35.43 -18.09
C PHE A 12 29.69 34.07 -18.35
N ALA A 13 30.06 33.81 -19.58
CA ALA A 13 30.93 32.72 -19.94
C ALA A 13 32.40 33.13 -19.70
N VAL A 14 33.04 32.55 -18.72
CA VAL A 14 34.49 32.55 -18.56
C VAL A 14 35.03 31.24 -19.12
N GLY A 15 35.66 31.29 -20.26
CA GLY A 15 36.33 30.17 -20.89
C GLY A 15 37.65 29.87 -20.17
N CYS A 16 37.81 28.64 -19.66
CA CYS A 16 39.10 28.00 -19.41
C CYS A 16 39.11 26.65 -20.14
N GLY A 17 39.99 26.55 -21.11
CA GLY A 17 40.18 25.35 -21.94
C GLY A 17 40.73 24.19 -21.12
N GLY A 18 39.88 23.23 -20.84
CA GLY A 18 40.25 21.89 -20.39
C GLY A 18 39.52 20.89 -21.31
N LYS A 19 40.30 19.97 -21.89
CA LYS A 19 39.78 18.87 -22.71
C LYS A 19 38.91 17.95 -21.82
N ASN A 20 37.65 18.28 -21.64
CA ASN A 20 36.70 17.41 -20.98
C ASN A 20 36.27 16.30 -21.97
N LYS A 21 36.69 15.06 -21.68
CA LYS A 21 36.02 13.89 -22.25
C LYS A 21 34.55 13.96 -21.89
N PRO A 22 33.61 13.71 -22.83
CA PRO A 22 32.19 13.66 -22.47
C PRO A 22 32.00 12.57 -21.40
N LEU A 23 31.47 12.97 -20.26
CA LEU A 23 30.93 12.04 -19.25
C LEU A 23 29.79 11.28 -19.94
N THR A 24 30.04 10.02 -20.27
CA THR A 24 28.99 9.11 -20.67
C THR A 24 28.13 8.89 -19.43
N ILE A 25 26.99 9.59 -19.37
CA ILE A 25 25.96 9.29 -18.38
C ILE A 25 25.42 7.92 -18.78
N THR A 26 25.91 6.86 -18.15
CA THR A 26 25.29 5.54 -18.22
C THR A 26 23.93 5.68 -17.57
N LYS A 27 22.87 5.61 -18.40
CA LYS A 27 21.49 5.47 -17.93
C LYS A 27 21.47 4.33 -16.89
N PRO A 28 20.85 4.52 -15.70
CA PRO A 28 20.67 3.39 -14.79
C PRO A 28 20.08 2.21 -15.56
N PRO A 29 20.46 0.96 -15.26
CA PRO A 29 19.84 -0.16 -15.92
C PRO A 29 18.33 -0.05 -15.73
N GLU A 30 17.62 0.08 -16.84
CA GLU A 30 16.18 -0.02 -16.90
C GLU A 30 15.90 -1.47 -16.49
N ILE A 31 15.33 -1.69 -15.29
CA ILE A 31 14.89 -3.03 -14.86
C ILE A 31 13.89 -3.45 -15.91
N GLU A 32 14.24 -4.44 -16.72
CA GLU A 32 13.36 -4.94 -17.76
C GLU A 32 12.09 -5.45 -17.09
N LYS A 33 10.96 -4.81 -17.39
CA LYS A 33 9.63 -5.16 -16.85
C LYS A 33 9.22 -6.61 -17.16
N GLU A 34 9.95 -7.29 -18.04
CA GLU A 34 9.72 -8.68 -18.46
C GLU A 34 10.13 -9.73 -17.40
N GLU A 35 10.93 -9.38 -16.38
CA GLU A 35 11.42 -10.33 -15.38
C GLU A 35 10.50 -10.49 -14.15
N LEU A 36 9.47 -9.64 -14.01
CA LEU A 36 8.57 -9.75 -12.87
C LEU A 36 7.64 -10.96 -13.02
N PRO A 37 7.46 -11.77 -11.97
CA PRO A 37 6.47 -12.83 -11.99
C PRO A 37 5.09 -12.28 -12.35
N PRO A 38 4.30 -12.94 -13.22
CA PRO A 38 2.98 -12.46 -13.59
C PRO A 38 2.03 -12.41 -12.37
N ILE A 39 1.08 -11.50 -12.38
CA ILE A 39 -0.04 -11.53 -11.43
C ILE A 39 -0.95 -12.70 -11.87
N PRO A 40 -1.29 -13.66 -10.98
CA PRO A 40 -2.23 -14.70 -11.33
C PRO A 40 -3.59 -14.13 -11.77
N GLU A 41 -4.24 -14.77 -12.72
CA GLU A 41 -5.61 -14.40 -13.13
C GLU A 41 -6.59 -14.50 -11.97
N GLU A 42 -6.40 -15.51 -11.11
CA GLU A 42 -7.15 -15.72 -9.88
C GLU A 42 -6.18 -15.80 -8.69
N VAL A 43 -6.38 -14.93 -7.71
CA VAL A 43 -5.62 -14.96 -6.44
C VAL A 43 -6.45 -15.72 -5.41
N THR A 44 -5.92 -16.86 -4.96
CA THR A 44 -6.56 -17.72 -3.96
C THR A 44 -5.94 -17.54 -2.58
N LYS A 45 -6.60 -18.06 -1.55
CA LYS A 45 -6.06 -18.11 -0.19
C LYS A 45 -4.73 -18.87 -0.14
N GLU A 46 -4.65 -20.00 -0.84
CA GLU A 46 -3.45 -20.83 -0.92
C GLU A 46 -2.28 -20.09 -1.54
N PHE A 47 -2.53 -19.29 -2.58
CA PHE A 47 -1.51 -18.43 -3.17
C PHE A 47 -0.97 -17.41 -2.15
N VAL A 48 -1.86 -16.71 -1.43
CA VAL A 48 -1.45 -15.72 -0.41
C VAL A 48 -0.70 -16.40 0.73
N MET A 49 -1.11 -17.59 1.15
CA MET A 49 -0.40 -18.38 2.18
C MET A 49 0.99 -18.82 1.69
N THR A 50 1.12 -19.23 0.42
CA THR A 50 2.42 -19.56 -0.17
C THR A 50 3.37 -18.35 -0.17
N LEU A 51 2.88 -17.16 -0.47
CA LEU A 51 3.67 -15.93 -0.35
C LEU A 51 4.03 -15.63 1.12
N TRP A 52 3.09 -15.88 2.04
CA TRP A 52 3.33 -15.68 3.47
C TRP A 52 4.41 -16.61 4.02
N ASP A 53 4.50 -17.85 3.56
CA ASP A 53 5.47 -18.84 4.03
C ASP A 53 6.90 -18.58 3.49
N GLN A 54 7.07 -17.74 2.46
CA GLN A 54 8.39 -17.33 1.99
C GLN A 54 9.08 -16.42 3.02
N PRO A 55 10.41 -16.37 3.07
CA PRO A 55 11.15 -15.37 3.85
C PRO A 55 10.84 -13.94 3.35
N ASN A 56 11.03 -12.94 4.23
CA ASN A 56 10.99 -11.55 3.80
C ASN A 56 12.11 -11.30 2.78
N ASP A 57 11.75 -10.79 1.61
CA ASP A 57 12.70 -10.47 0.54
C ASP A 57 12.40 -9.08 -0.03
N GLU A 58 13.29 -8.15 0.27
CA GLU A 58 13.23 -6.77 -0.23
C GLU A 58 14.15 -6.56 -1.45
N THR A 59 14.80 -7.63 -1.93
CA THR A 59 15.71 -7.58 -3.06
C THR A 59 14.93 -7.33 -4.35
N ASN A 60 15.34 -6.32 -5.11
CA ASN A 60 14.71 -5.94 -6.39
C ASN A 60 13.19 -5.69 -6.31
N LEU A 61 12.71 -5.29 -5.13
CA LEU A 61 11.30 -4.96 -4.93
C LEU A 61 10.91 -3.76 -5.81
N ILE A 62 9.78 -3.85 -6.50
CA ILE A 62 9.27 -2.73 -7.31
C ILE A 62 8.96 -1.52 -6.43
N GLU A 63 9.27 -0.32 -6.93
CA GLU A 63 9.16 0.93 -6.16
C GLU A 63 7.73 1.21 -5.70
N GLU A 64 6.73 0.85 -6.50
CA GLU A 64 5.32 1.01 -6.18
C GLU A 64 4.94 0.24 -4.89
N ILE A 65 5.55 -0.92 -4.66
CA ILE A 65 5.29 -1.74 -3.47
C ILE A 65 6.23 -1.36 -2.32
N LYS A 66 7.50 -1.08 -2.60
CA LYS A 66 8.47 -0.63 -1.61
C LYS A 66 7.98 0.61 -0.84
N ASN A 67 7.34 1.53 -1.55
CA ASN A 67 6.80 2.75 -0.98
C ASN A 67 5.49 2.55 -0.17
N GLN A 68 4.93 1.33 -0.09
CA GLN A 68 3.67 1.08 0.61
C GLN A 68 3.84 0.75 2.10
N GLY A 69 5.03 0.50 2.56
CA GLY A 69 5.27 0.24 3.97
C GLY A 69 6.67 -0.30 4.23
N LYS A 70 6.97 -0.57 5.47
CA LYS A 70 8.21 -1.14 5.97
C LYS A 70 7.92 -2.55 6.51
N ALA A 71 8.76 -3.53 6.15
CA ALA A 71 8.66 -4.86 6.75
C ALA A 71 8.80 -4.78 8.27
N GLY A 72 8.04 -5.59 8.99
CA GLY A 72 8.06 -5.59 10.45
C GLY A 72 6.69 -5.82 11.07
N ILE A 73 6.62 -5.56 12.36
CA ILE A 73 5.39 -5.60 13.13
C ILE A 73 4.82 -4.19 13.25
N TRP A 74 3.55 -4.07 12.96
CA TRP A 74 2.77 -2.85 13.06
C TRP A 74 1.64 -3.03 14.08
N ILE A 75 1.38 -2.00 14.85
CA ILE A 75 0.21 -1.93 15.72
C ILE A 75 -0.82 -1.02 15.05
N ALA A 76 -1.97 -1.58 14.76
CA ALA A 76 -3.11 -0.87 14.19
C ALA A 76 -4.09 -0.53 15.31
N LYS A 77 -4.38 0.77 15.48
CA LYS A 77 -5.45 1.27 16.35
C LYS A 77 -6.57 1.78 15.49
N ARG A 78 -7.74 1.18 15.66
CA ARG A 78 -8.95 1.49 14.90
C ARG A 78 -9.99 2.12 15.78
N LYS A 79 -10.56 3.22 15.31
CA LYS A 79 -11.84 3.74 15.83
C LYS A 79 -12.91 3.46 14.79
N LYS A 80 -14.05 2.99 15.20
CA LYS A 80 -15.18 2.71 14.31
C LYS A 80 -16.50 3.19 14.88
N GLY A 81 -17.45 3.49 13.99
CA GLY A 81 -18.78 3.93 14.33
C GLY A 81 -19.71 4.00 13.12
N PRO A 82 -20.97 4.39 13.32
CA PRO A 82 -21.94 4.52 12.23
C PRO A 82 -21.59 5.65 11.25
N SER A 83 -20.82 6.64 11.69
CA SER A 83 -20.35 7.75 10.85
C SER A 83 -19.02 8.29 11.37
N LYS A 84 -18.35 9.14 10.58
CA LYS A 84 -17.09 9.80 10.99
C LYS A 84 -17.23 10.67 12.24
N ASN A 85 -18.44 11.16 12.53
CA ASN A 85 -18.68 12.02 13.69
C ASN A 85 -19.05 11.22 14.95
N GLU A 86 -19.24 9.91 14.83
CA GLU A 86 -19.71 9.02 15.90
C GLU A 86 -18.81 7.76 15.99
N LEU A 87 -17.50 7.96 16.09
CA LEU A 87 -16.53 6.88 16.28
C LEU A 87 -16.44 6.53 17.77
N VAL A 88 -17.12 5.48 18.18
CA VAL A 88 -17.33 5.11 19.59
C VAL A 88 -16.62 3.81 20.02
N ILE A 89 -16.23 2.96 19.05
CA ILE A 89 -15.62 1.68 19.32
C ILE A 89 -14.13 1.79 19.02
N ASN A 90 -13.27 1.36 19.95
CA ASN A 90 -11.84 1.28 19.76
C ASN A 90 -11.40 -0.18 19.69
N GLU A 91 -10.58 -0.51 18.71
CA GLU A 91 -10.01 -1.83 18.50
C GLU A 91 -8.51 -1.71 18.29
N GLU A 92 -7.78 -2.74 18.64
CA GLU A 92 -6.35 -2.87 18.37
C GLU A 92 -6.10 -4.18 17.61
N ALA A 93 -5.21 -4.11 16.63
CA ALA A 93 -4.75 -5.27 15.89
C ALA A 93 -3.24 -5.27 15.77
N LYS A 94 -2.65 -6.46 15.73
CA LYS A 94 -1.25 -6.66 15.38
C LYS A 94 -1.17 -7.08 13.91
N MET A 95 -0.35 -6.38 13.13
CA MET A 95 -0.11 -6.69 11.73
C MET A 95 1.38 -6.99 11.52
N ALA A 96 1.69 -8.17 10.97
CA ALA A 96 3.00 -8.47 10.45
C ALA A 96 3.00 -8.22 8.94
N LEU A 97 3.97 -7.45 8.46
CA LEU A 97 4.15 -7.08 7.05
C LEU A 97 5.50 -7.55 6.55
N LYS A 98 5.53 -8.14 5.37
CA LYS A 98 6.76 -8.55 4.66
C LYS A 98 6.58 -8.46 3.15
N PHE A 99 7.66 -8.69 2.42
CA PHE A 99 7.69 -8.64 0.97
C PHE A 99 8.05 -10.00 0.38
N ALA A 100 7.54 -10.29 -0.81
CA ALA A 100 7.78 -11.55 -1.51
C ALA A 100 7.78 -11.36 -3.03
N ASN A 101 8.57 -12.17 -3.74
CA ASN A 101 8.60 -12.27 -5.21
C ASN A 101 8.74 -10.90 -5.91
N GLN A 102 9.53 -9.98 -5.34
CA GLN A 102 9.86 -8.66 -5.91
C GLN A 102 8.67 -7.71 -6.13
N ARG A 103 7.42 -8.20 -5.97
CA ARG A 103 6.24 -7.41 -6.31
C ARG A 103 5.07 -7.47 -5.33
N TYR A 104 5.17 -8.29 -4.28
CA TYR A 104 4.07 -8.45 -3.34
C TYR A 104 4.43 -7.93 -1.95
N MET A 105 3.58 -7.08 -1.40
CA MET A 105 3.51 -6.84 0.02
C MET A 105 2.51 -7.82 0.63
N VAL A 106 2.94 -8.60 1.60
CA VAL A 106 2.14 -9.66 2.24
C VAL A 106 1.94 -9.31 3.70
N ARG A 107 0.71 -9.44 4.18
CA ARG A 107 0.36 -9.07 5.54
C ARG A 107 -0.42 -10.17 6.24
N LYS A 108 -0.18 -10.31 7.54
CA LYS A 108 -1.00 -11.08 8.46
C LYS A 108 -1.51 -10.13 9.54
N VAL A 109 -2.81 -10.00 9.66
CA VAL A 109 -3.47 -9.22 10.71
C VAL A 109 -4.05 -10.19 11.72
N THR A 110 -3.83 -9.90 12.99
CA THR A 110 -4.35 -10.70 14.12
C THR A 110 -5.05 -9.77 15.09
N MET A 111 -6.27 -10.11 15.41
CA MET A 111 -7.12 -9.54 16.47
C MET A 111 -7.62 -10.66 17.36
N ASP A 112 -8.29 -10.35 18.47
CA ASP A 112 -8.74 -11.35 19.47
C ASP A 112 -9.49 -12.53 18.86
N ASN A 113 -10.41 -12.28 17.93
CA ASN A 113 -11.28 -13.29 17.32
C ASN A 113 -11.15 -13.39 15.80
N ALA A 114 -10.15 -12.73 15.21
CA ALA A 114 -9.98 -12.68 13.78
C ALA A 114 -8.52 -12.82 13.35
N THR A 115 -8.31 -13.52 12.24
CA THR A 115 -7.03 -13.56 11.56
C THR A 115 -7.26 -13.39 10.07
N ALA A 116 -6.49 -12.50 9.45
CA ALA A 116 -6.54 -12.31 8.01
C ALA A 116 -5.13 -12.34 7.42
N TYR A 117 -5.04 -12.90 6.21
CA TYR A 117 -3.86 -12.84 5.36
C TYR A 117 -4.20 -12.06 4.11
N SER A 118 -3.33 -11.18 3.71
CA SER A 118 -3.57 -10.38 2.51
C SER A 118 -2.30 -10.16 1.69
N THR A 119 -2.50 -9.86 0.42
CA THR A 119 -1.42 -9.45 -0.46
C THR A 119 -1.81 -8.23 -1.26
N ILE A 120 -0.84 -7.35 -1.46
CA ILE A 120 -0.97 -6.15 -2.30
C ILE A 120 0.10 -6.22 -3.38
N THR A 121 -0.26 -5.87 -4.61
CA THR A 121 0.65 -5.70 -5.75
C THR A 121 0.23 -4.52 -6.61
N TYR A 122 1.13 -4.10 -7.49
CA TYR A 122 0.84 -3.10 -8.53
C TYR A 122 0.80 -3.74 -9.91
N ASP A 123 -0.25 -3.44 -10.66
CA ASP A 123 -0.46 -3.87 -12.04
C ASP A 123 -0.05 -2.74 -12.98
N PHE A 124 1.09 -2.88 -13.65
CA PHE A 124 1.62 -1.86 -14.56
C PHE A 124 0.79 -1.66 -15.83
N GLU A 125 0.05 -2.70 -16.26
CA GLU A 125 -0.80 -2.59 -17.45
C GLU A 125 -2.06 -1.78 -17.16
N LYS A 126 -2.62 -1.95 -15.96
CA LYS A 126 -3.83 -1.25 -15.51
C LYS A 126 -3.55 0.02 -14.72
N GLU A 127 -2.27 0.26 -14.39
CA GLU A 127 -1.83 1.39 -13.55
C GLU A 127 -2.59 1.46 -12.22
N LYS A 128 -2.79 0.29 -11.58
CA LYS A 128 -3.59 0.15 -10.34
C LYS A 128 -2.94 -0.78 -9.35
N TYR A 129 -3.20 -0.51 -8.09
CA TYR A 129 -2.95 -1.46 -7.02
C TYR A 129 -4.10 -2.45 -6.91
N HIS A 130 -3.76 -3.68 -6.55
CA HIS A 130 -4.70 -4.74 -6.20
C HIS A 130 -4.39 -5.24 -4.80
N TRP A 131 -5.43 -5.46 -4.02
CA TRP A 131 -5.34 -6.05 -2.69
C TRP A 131 -6.38 -7.13 -2.54
N TRP A 132 -5.94 -8.32 -2.15
CA TRP A 132 -6.77 -9.46 -1.82
C TRP A 132 -6.57 -9.81 -0.36
N GLU A 133 -7.65 -10.08 0.34
CA GLU A 133 -7.66 -10.41 1.75
C GLU A 133 -8.53 -11.63 2.01
N PHE A 134 -7.99 -12.61 2.72
CA PHE A 134 -8.64 -13.84 3.12
C PHE A 134 -8.51 -13.99 4.63
N GLY A 135 -9.60 -14.21 5.31
CA GLY A 135 -9.56 -14.29 6.76
C GLY A 135 -10.69 -15.10 7.34
N GLU A 136 -10.67 -15.11 8.65
CA GLU A 136 -11.71 -15.66 9.50
C GLU A 136 -11.99 -14.67 10.61
N ASP A 137 -13.26 -14.38 10.83
CA ASP A 137 -13.75 -13.56 11.94
C ASP A 137 -14.84 -14.35 12.67
N SER A 138 -14.62 -14.61 13.97
CA SER A 138 -15.58 -15.32 14.83
C SER A 138 -16.04 -16.66 14.24
N GLY A 139 -15.13 -17.41 13.61
CA GLY A 139 -15.40 -18.69 12.95
C GLY A 139 -16.05 -18.60 11.58
N ARG A 140 -16.16 -17.39 10.99
CA ARG A 140 -16.68 -17.19 9.63
C ARG A 140 -15.57 -16.80 8.68
N ALA A 141 -15.33 -17.62 7.68
CA ALA A 141 -14.39 -17.27 6.62
C ALA A 141 -14.92 -16.10 5.79
N PHE A 142 -14.01 -15.23 5.36
CA PHE A 142 -14.33 -14.12 4.46
C PHE A 142 -13.26 -13.94 3.38
N PHE A 143 -13.67 -13.30 2.30
CA PHE A 143 -12.82 -12.82 1.22
C PHE A 143 -13.18 -11.38 0.91
N ALA A 144 -12.17 -10.54 0.74
CA ALA A 144 -12.33 -9.17 0.25
C ALA A 144 -11.31 -8.88 -0.83
N GLN A 145 -11.72 -8.08 -1.82
CA GLN A 145 -10.85 -7.60 -2.89
C GLN A 145 -11.04 -6.10 -3.07
N TYR A 146 -9.91 -5.41 -3.23
CA TYR A 146 -9.90 -3.96 -3.43
C TYR A 146 -9.05 -3.59 -4.64
N SER A 147 -9.43 -2.49 -5.28
CA SER A 147 -8.64 -1.79 -6.28
C SER A 147 -8.19 -0.45 -5.72
N GLY A 148 -6.92 -0.13 -5.86
CA GLY A 148 -6.32 1.10 -5.35
C GLY A 148 -5.86 2.01 -6.47
N GLN A 149 -6.06 3.32 -6.29
CA GLN A 149 -5.55 4.36 -7.19
C GLN A 149 -4.59 5.26 -6.43
N LEU A 150 -3.41 5.51 -7.01
CA LEU A 150 -2.42 6.41 -6.43
C LEU A 150 -2.94 7.85 -6.43
N LEU A 151 -2.81 8.50 -5.30
CA LEU A 151 -3.02 9.92 -5.11
C LEU A 151 -1.67 10.64 -4.99
N ASP A 152 -1.70 11.97 -4.81
CA ASP A 152 -0.50 12.75 -4.54
C ASP A 152 0.22 12.27 -3.26
N GLY A 153 1.55 12.31 -3.26
CA GLY A 153 2.37 11.96 -2.09
C GLY A 153 2.42 10.47 -1.77
N ASN A 154 2.24 9.58 -2.75
CA ASN A 154 2.23 8.12 -2.59
C ASN A 154 1.10 7.59 -1.68
N LEU A 155 0.04 8.35 -1.50
CA LEU A 155 -1.17 7.92 -0.84
C LEU A 155 -2.06 7.13 -1.81
N ILE A 156 -2.84 6.20 -1.31
CA ILE A 156 -3.73 5.38 -2.14
C ILE A 156 -5.17 5.55 -1.68
N GLU A 157 -6.07 5.75 -2.64
CA GLU A 157 -7.50 5.59 -2.43
C GLU A 157 -7.92 4.20 -2.89
N TRP A 158 -8.58 3.46 -2.02
CA TRP A 158 -9.02 2.10 -2.23
C TRP A 158 -10.53 2.01 -2.33
N GLU A 159 -11.02 1.16 -3.24
CA GLU A 159 -12.44 0.81 -3.35
C GLU A 159 -12.60 -0.71 -3.39
N SER A 160 -13.58 -1.24 -2.67
CA SER A 160 -13.87 -2.67 -2.70
C SER A 160 -14.41 -3.08 -4.08
N VAL A 161 -13.84 -4.15 -4.61
CA VAL A 161 -14.32 -4.87 -5.80
C VAL A 161 -15.25 -5.99 -5.35
N ALA A 162 -14.88 -6.71 -4.28
CA ALA A 162 -15.70 -7.68 -3.57
C ALA A 162 -15.63 -7.40 -2.08
N PHE A 163 -16.78 -7.43 -1.40
CA PHE A 163 -16.88 -7.19 0.03
C PHE A 163 -17.74 -8.25 0.71
N PRO A 164 -17.24 -8.91 1.77
CA PRO A 164 -17.79 -10.18 2.26
C PRO A 164 -19.12 -10.07 3.01
N PHE A 165 -19.46 -8.87 3.50
CA PHE A 165 -20.56 -8.76 4.47
C PHE A 165 -21.86 -8.21 3.86
N PHE A 166 -21.83 -7.64 2.64
CA PHE A 166 -23.00 -7.07 1.98
C PHE A 166 -22.84 -7.17 0.46
N GLU A 167 -23.80 -7.80 -0.22
CA GLU A 167 -23.79 -7.90 -1.70
C GLU A 167 -23.75 -6.52 -2.38
N ASP A 168 -24.43 -5.52 -1.82
CA ASP A 168 -24.49 -4.14 -2.33
C ASP A 168 -23.56 -3.17 -1.57
N GLY A 169 -22.72 -3.68 -0.67
CA GLY A 169 -21.83 -2.87 0.15
C GLY A 169 -20.58 -2.43 -0.62
N LYS A 170 -20.25 -1.15 -0.51
CA LYS A 170 -18.98 -0.61 -1.02
C LYS A 170 -18.18 -0.02 0.13
N LEU A 171 -16.99 -0.52 0.33
CA LEU A 171 -16.01 0.06 1.23
C LEU A 171 -15.06 0.94 0.43
N LYS A 172 -14.98 2.19 0.82
CA LYS A 172 -13.93 3.11 0.36
C LYS A 172 -13.06 3.49 1.53
N PHE A 173 -11.76 3.47 1.34
CA PHE A 173 -10.82 4.02 2.31
C PHE A 173 -9.67 4.73 1.62
N ARG A 174 -9.07 5.66 2.33
CA ARG A 174 -8.01 6.50 1.83
C ARG A 174 -6.93 6.66 2.89
N GLU A 175 -5.71 6.51 2.49
CA GLU A 175 -4.57 6.94 3.27
C GLU A 175 -4.57 8.47 3.32
N ILE A 176 -4.48 9.05 4.53
CA ILE A 176 -4.50 10.50 4.72
C ILE A 176 -3.15 11.05 5.16
N SER A 177 -2.29 10.20 5.71
CA SER A 177 -0.92 10.53 6.09
C SER A 177 -0.08 9.27 6.09
N LYS A 178 1.17 9.38 5.63
CA LYS A 178 2.08 8.26 5.56
C LYS A 178 3.52 8.70 5.77
N THR A 179 4.18 8.02 6.68
CA THR A 179 5.62 8.09 6.91
C THR A 179 6.18 6.67 7.00
N ASP A 180 7.50 6.52 7.10
CA ASP A 180 8.15 5.21 7.23
C ASP A 180 7.64 4.38 8.41
N ASN A 181 7.15 5.04 9.47
CA ASN A 181 6.75 4.39 10.72
C ASN A 181 5.29 4.63 11.10
N LYS A 182 4.51 5.35 10.30
CA LYS A 182 3.11 5.65 10.59
C LYS A 182 2.28 5.79 9.34
N ILE A 183 1.09 5.18 9.33
CA ILE A 183 0.07 5.32 8.30
C ILE A 183 -1.24 5.68 8.99
N GLU A 184 -1.93 6.69 8.49
CA GLU A 184 -3.26 7.08 8.93
C GLU A 184 -4.24 6.91 7.78
N MET A 185 -5.36 6.27 8.04
CA MET A 185 -6.38 5.96 7.04
C MET A 185 -7.77 6.29 7.56
N VAL A 186 -8.65 6.65 6.63
CA VAL A 186 -10.08 6.81 6.90
C VAL A 186 -10.86 5.93 5.95
N SER A 187 -11.94 5.33 6.43
CA SER A 187 -12.83 4.54 5.59
C SER A 187 -14.30 4.90 5.77
N GLU A 188 -15.07 4.61 4.74
CA GLU A 188 -16.53 4.67 4.75
C GLU A 188 -17.08 3.41 4.13
N LEU A 189 -17.99 2.74 4.86
CA LEU A 189 -18.78 1.66 4.33
C LEU A 189 -20.14 2.23 3.88
N ARG A 190 -20.49 2.01 2.63
CA ARG A 190 -21.73 2.51 2.03
C ARG A 190 -22.60 1.35 1.56
N LYS A 191 -23.92 1.50 1.73
CA LYS A 191 -24.93 0.61 1.18
C LYS A 191 -26.04 1.46 0.55
N GLY A 192 -26.36 1.19 -0.73
CA GLY A 192 -27.34 2.00 -1.46
C GLY A 192 -27.00 3.50 -1.54
N GLY A 193 -25.70 3.87 -1.41
CA GLY A 193 -25.24 5.26 -1.39
C GLY A 193 -25.18 5.90 0.01
N GLU A 194 -25.82 5.33 1.01
CA GLU A 194 -25.81 5.82 2.39
C GLU A 194 -24.59 5.29 3.15
N ILE A 195 -24.00 6.13 4.02
CA ILE A 195 -22.92 5.71 4.93
C ILE A 195 -23.55 4.92 6.06
N ILE A 196 -23.14 3.65 6.21
CA ILE A 196 -23.59 2.75 7.28
C ILE A 196 -22.47 2.41 8.28
N GLY A 197 -21.28 2.89 8.03
CA GLY A 197 -20.13 2.72 8.91
C GLY A 197 -18.97 3.58 8.49
N ALA A 198 -18.11 3.92 9.44
CA ALA A 198 -16.85 4.63 9.21
C ALA A 198 -15.78 4.15 10.16
N THR A 199 -14.50 4.22 9.72
CA THR A 199 -13.34 3.99 10.59
C THR A 199 -12.27 5.06 10.41
N GLU A 200 -11.49 5.23 11.48
CA GLU A 200 -10.18 5.89 11.46
C GLU A 200 -9.15 4.88 11.97
N ASP A 201 -8.16 4.60 11.16
CA ASP A 201 -7.09 3.67 11.47
C ASP A 201 -5.76 4.43 11.59
N THR A 202 -5.03 4.16 12.66
CA THR A 202 -3.64 4.57 12.81
C THR A 202 -2.78 3.33 12.95
N LEU A 203 -1.89 3.09 11.97
CA LEU A 203 -0.91 2.03 12.00
C LEU A 203 0.44 2.63 12.39
N THR A 204 1.08 2.05 13.39
CA THR A 204 2.41 2.47 13.86
C THR A 204 3.35 1.29 13.80
N TRP A 205 4.48 1.46 13.13
CA TRP A 205 5.54 0.45 13.10
C TRP A 205 6.12 0.28 14.50
N SER A 206 6.31 -0.97 14.94
CA SER A 206 6.74 -1.31 16.29
C SER A 206 8.13 -1.92 16.31
N GLU A 207 8.35 -2.97 15.54
CA GLU A 207 9.59 -3.75 15.58
C GLU A 207 9.82 -4.54 14.29
N GLU A 208 11.06 -5.00 14.09
CA GLU A 208 11.41 -5.92 13.00
C GLU A 208 10.65 -7.25 13.13
N LEU A 209 10.50 -7.95 12.01
CA LEU A 209 9.98 -9.33 12.04
C LEU A 209 10.97 -10.22 12.82
N PRO A 210 10.46 -11.15 13.65
CA PRO A 210 11.30 -12.17 14.24
C PRO A 210 12.09 -12.92 13.15
N ALA A 211 13.37 -13.21 13.42
CA ALA A 211 14.18 -14.00 12.52
C ALA A 211 13.46 -15.34 12.23
N GLN A 212 13.19 -15.61 10.96
CA GLN A 212 12.68 -16.92 10.56
C GLN A 212 13.84 -17.91 10.71
N ASN A 213 13.75 -18.83 11.67
CA ASN A 213 14.67 -19.95 11.74
C ASN A 213 14.54 -20.75 10.44
N LYS A 214 15.64 -20.82 9.69
CA LYS A 214 15.78 -21.62 8.47
C LYS A 214 15.78 -23.09 8.80
#